data_b9bf5871ff2a0fc3c9e0a142000f8fb2
#
_entry.id   b9bf5871ff2a0fc3c9e0a142000f8fb2
#
_cell.length_a   1.000
_cell.length_b   1.000
_cell.length_c   1.000
_cell.angle_alpha   90.00
_cell.angle_beta   90.00
_cell.angle_gamma   90.00
#
_symmetry.space_group_name_H-M   'P 1'
#
loop_
_entity.id
_entity.type
_entity.pdbx_description
1 polymer ?
#
loop_
_entity_poly.entity_id
_entity_poly.type
_entity_poly.pdbx_seq_one_letter_code
_entity_poly.pdbx_strand_id
1 'polypeptide(L)'
;MTFKALITEKTDDGYQSRVGDKNLEDLPEGDVLVRVAWSSLNYKDALSASGNKGVTRSFPHTPGIDAAGVVEEAGDGPFSVGDAVICTGYDLGMNTSGGYGDYIRVPAEWLAPLPAGLSARDAMVLGTAGLTAALCVEALIDTGLQPEQGEVLVTGATGGVGSVAVSILSNLGFKVVAATGKQDAHDWLRDLGAADII
;
A
#
# COMPACT_ATOMS: atom_id res chain seq x y z
N MET A 1 -10.37 -2.45 -25.07
CA MET A 1 -9.36 -3.46 -24.67
C MET A 1 -9.78 -4.07 -23.36
N THR A 2 -9.70 -5.42 -23.21
CA THR A 2 -10.14 -6.16 -22.01
C THR A 2 -8.92 -6.60 -21.20
N PHE A 3 -9.04 -6.58 -19.87
CA PHE A 3 -7.98 -6.96 -18.93
C PHE A 3 -8.54 -7.68 -17.70
N LYS A 4 -7.71 -8.35 -16.91
CA LYS A 4 -8.12 -9.06 -15.70
C LYS A 4 -8.08 -8.17 -14.47
N ALA A 5 -9.09 -8.34 -13.60
CA ALA A 5 -9.17 -7.65 -12.31
C ALA A 5 -9.87 -8.53 -11.27
N LEU A 6 -9.55 -8.32 -9.99
CA LEU A 6 -10.40 -8.78 -8.90
C LEU A 6 -11.63 -7.87 -8.82
N ILE A 7 -12.80 -8.42 -9.06
CA ILE A 7 -14.06 -7.68 -9.06
C ILE A 7 -14.86 -8.12 -7.84
N THR A 8 -15.15 -7.18 -6.96
CA THR A 8 -16.07 -7.36 -5.84
C THR A 8 -17.44 -6.85 -6.22
N GLU A 9 -18.45 -7.68 -6.07
CA GLU A 9 -19.84 -7.39 -6.40
C GLU A 9 -20.73 -7.59 -5.17
N LYS A 10 -21.79 -6.78 -5.08
CA LYS A 10 -22.86 -7.01 -4.10
C LYS A 10 -23.81 -8.06 -4.64
N THR A 11 -24.08 -9.09 -3.86
CA THR A 11 -25.05 -10.17 -4.16
C THR A 11 -26.15 -10.20 -3.10
N ASP A 12 -27.14 -11.06 -3.29
CA ASP A 12 -28.21 -11.27 -2.30
C ASP A 12 -27.68 -11.81 -0.97
N ASP A 13 -26.59 -12.60 -1.01
CA ASP A 13 -25.93 -13.22 0.15
C ASP A 13 -24.79 -12.37 0.75
N GLY A 14 -24.59 -11.12 0.27
CA GLY A 14 -23.53 -10.22 0.75
C GLY A 14 -22.60 -9.73 -0.35
N TYR A 15 -21.30 -9.85 -0.16
CA TYR A 15 -20.30 -9.41 -1.14
C TYR A 15 -19.43 -10.59 -1.57
N GLN A 16 -19.19 -10.69 -2.86
CA GLN A 16 -18.35 -11.75 -3.44
C GLN A 16 -17.29 -11.14 -4.35
N SER A 17 -16.07 -11.68 -4.25
CA SER A 17 -14.96 -11.28 -5.10
C SER A 17 -14.57 -12.41 -6.04
N ARG A 18 -14.35 -12.08 -7.32
CA ARG A 18 -13.90 -13.01 -8.34
C ARG A 18 -12.90 -12.34 -9.28
N VAL A 19 -11.99 -13.10 -9.85
CA VAL A 19 -11.22 -12.62 -10.99
C VAL A 19 -12.09 -12.64 -12.23
N GLY A 20 -12.21 -11.51 -12.88
CA GLY A 20 -13.05 -11.32 -14.06
C GLY A 20 -12.42 -10.39 -15.09
N ASP A 21 -13.14 -10.21 -16.20
CA ASP A 21 -12.74 -9.30 -17.27
C ASP A 21 -13.36 -7.92 -17.03
N LYS A 22 -12.55 -6.87 -17.23
CA LYS A 22 -12.94 -5.45 -17.29
C LYS A 22 -12.49 -4.86 -18.61
N ASN A 23 -13.16 -3.77 -19.06
CA ASN A 23 -12.69 -3.00 -20.20
C ASN A 23 -11.97 -1.74 -19.71
N LEU A 24 -11.06 -1.20 -20.53
CA LEU A 24 -10.40 0.08 -20.21
C LEU A 24 -11.40 1.25 -20.08
N GLU A 25 -12.50 1.19 -20.82
CA GLU A 25 -13.59 2.17 -20.77
C GLU A 25 -14.37 2.13 -19.44
N ASP A 26 -14.27 1.03 -18.67
CA ASP A 26 -14.88 0.88 -17.34
C ASP A 26 -14.01 1.51 -16.23
N LEU A 27 -12.80 1.93 -16.54
CA LEU A 27 -11.94 2.66 -15.60
C LEU A 27 -12.45 4.10 -15.44
N PRO A 28 -12.27 4.70 -14.25
CA PRO A 28 -12.66 6.08 -14.02
C PRO A 28 -11.87 7.05 -14.91
N GLU A 29 -12.34 8.30 -14.99
CA GLU A 29 -11.58 9.38 -15.62
C GLU A 29 -10.25 9.61 -14.88
N GLY A 30 -9.20 9.96 -15.63
CA GLY A 30 -7.87 10.21 -15.10
C GLY A 30 -6.87 10.44 -16.23
N ASP A 31 -5.80 11.18 -15.92
CA ASP A 31 -4.83 11.65 -16.90
C ASP A 31 -3.88 10.56 -17.38
N VAL A 32 -3.63 9.55 -16.52
CA VAL A 32 -2.60 8.54 -16.75
C VAL A 32 -3.18 7.14 -16.63
N LEU A 33 -2.98 6.33 -17.67
CA LEU A 33 -3.22 4.89 -17.64
C LEU A 33 -1.92 4.18 -17.29
N VAL A 34 -1.95 3.37 -16.24
CA VAL A 34 -0.79 2.59 -15.77
C VAL A 34 -1.10 1.11 -15.94
N ARG A 35 -0.20 0.39 -16.61
CA ARG A 35 -0.18 -1.07 -16.60
C ARG A 35 0.49 -1.54 -15.31
N VAL A 36 -0.30 -2.15 -14.45
CA VAL A 36 0.13 -2.60 -13.12
C VAL A 36 1.00 -3.85 -13.25
N ALA A 37 2.17 -3.80 -12.62
CA ALA A 37 3.06 -4.94 -12.53
C ALA A 37 2.97 -5.62 -11.15
N TRP A 38 2.80 -4.83 -10.10
CA TRP A 38 2.71 -5.27 -8.71
C TRP A 38 1.74 -4.40 -7.92
N SER A 39 1.11 -5.01 -6.92
CA SER A 39 0.30 -4.36 -5.89
C SER A 39 0.70 -4.91 -4.52
N SER A 40 0.19 -4.32 -3.45
CA SER A 40 0.41 -4.77 -2.07
C SER A 40 -0.88 -5.31 -1.44
N LEU A 41 -0.78 -5.91 -0.25
CA LEU A 41 -1.92 -6.35 0.54
C LEU A 41 -2.06 -5.48 1.79
N ASN A 42 -3.21 -4.84 1.94
CA ASN A 42 -3.53 -4.01 3.09
C ASN A 42 -4.86 -4.44 3.72
N TYR A 43 -5.01 -4.19 5.02
CA TYR A 43 -6.28 -4.46 5.72
C TYR A 43 -7.46 -3.70 5.08
N LYS A 44 -7.20 -2.51 4.53
CA LYS A 44 -8.19 -1.70 3.82
C LYS A 44 -8.72 -2.40 2.56
N ASP A 45 -7.88 -3.15 1.86
CA ASP A 45 -8.29 -3.92 0.69
C ASP A 45 -9.26 -5.04 1.07
N ALA A 46 -9.02 -5.72 2.20
CA ALA A 46 -9.94 -6.72 2.73
C ALA A 46 -11.27 -6.10 3.17
N LEU A 47 -11.27 -4.91 3.76
CA LEU A 47 -12.48 -4.17 4.09
C LEU A 47 -13.26 -3.77 2.83
N SER A 48 -12.58 -3.30 1.78
CA SER A 48 -13.20 -3.01 0.48
C SER A 48 -13.83 -4.27 -0.10
N ALA A 49 -13.09 -5.37 -0.18
CA ALA A 49 -13.58 -6.66 -0.71
C ALA A 49 -14.72 -7.28 0.10
N SER A 50 -14.85 -6.95 1.39
CA SER A 50 -15.96 -7.40 2.24
C SER A 50 -17.17 -6.46 2.26
N GLY A 51 -17.14 -5.39 1.46
CA GLY A 51 -18.26 -4.45 1.34
C GLY A 51 -18.38 -3.44 2.47
N ASN A 52 -17.31 -3.14 3.18
CA ASN A 52 -17.32 -2.12 4.21
C ASN A 52 -17.54 -0.73 3.60
N LYS A 53 -18.71 -0.13 3.89
CA LYS A 53 -19.10 1.17 3.34
C LYS A 53 -18.28 2.36 3.83
N GLY A 54 -17.51 2.20 4.90
CA GLY A 54 -16.53 3.19 5.34
C GLY A 54 -15.30 3.25 4.43
N VAL A 55 -15.09 2.24 3.59
CA VAL A 55 -14.00 2.16 2.61
C VAL A 55 -14.52 2.30 1.19
N THR A 56 -15.45 1.44 0.77
CA THR A 56 -15.98 1.43 -0.61
C THR A 56 -17.50 1.59 -0.60
N ARG A 57 -18.00 2.58 -1.32
CA ARG A 57 -19.41 2.96 -1.33
C ARG A 57 -20.18 2.37 -2.52
N SER A 58 -19.50 2.14 -3.64
CA SER A 58 -20.11 1.70 -4.89
C SER A 58 -19.52 0.38 -5.37
N PHE A 59 -20.36 -0.51 -5.89
CA PHE A 59 -20.01 -1.81 -6.45
C PHE A 59 -20.72 -1.99 -7.80
N PRO A 60 -20.14 -2.75 -8.79
CA PRO A 60 -18.90 -3.54 -8.67
C PRO A 60 -17.66 -2.69 -8.49
N HIS A 61 -16.65 -3.22 -7.79
CA HIS A 61 -15.42 -2.49 -7.47
C HIS A 61 -14.18 -3.39 -7.56
N THR A 62 -13.02 -2.81 -7.87
CA THR A 62 -11.72 -3.47 -7.83
C THR A 62 -10.89 -2.86 -6.69
N PRO A 63 -10.58 -3.63 -5.62
CA PRO A 63 -9.74 -3.18 -4.51
C PRO A 63 -8.26 -3.00 -4.91
N GLY A 64 -7.43 -2.66 -3.93
CA GLY A 64 -5.98 -2.50 -4.06
C GLY A 64 -5.56 -1.03 -3.95
N ILE A 65 -5.17 -0.60 -2.73
CA ILE A 65 -4.83 0.81 -2.44
C ILE A 65 -3.42 1.20 -2.87
N ASP A 66 -2.63 0.25 -3.37
CA ASP A 66 -1.28 0.46 -3.88
C ASP A 66 -1.12 -0.16 -5.25
N ALA A 67 -0.30 0.45 -6.09
CA ALA A 67 0.09 -0.09 -7.39
C ALA A 67 1.48 0.40 -7.79
N ALA A 68 2.25 -0.46 -8.45
CA ALA A 68 3.47 -0.10 -9.15
C ALA A 68 3.42 -0.67 -10.57
N GLY A 69 3.83 0.11 -11.54
CA GLY A 69 3.71 -0.29 -12.94
C GLY A 69 4.39 0.68 -13.89
N VAL A 70 3.95 0.61 -15.14
CA VAL A 70 4.48 1.41 -16.24
C VAL A 70 3.36 2.21 -16.89
N VAL A 71 3.61 3.46 -17.19
CA VAL A 71 2.68 4.35 -17.90
C VAL A 71 2.45 3.84 -19.32
N GLU A 72 1.20 3.59 -19.69
CA GLU A 72 0.77 3.16 -21.04
C GLU A 72 0.12 4.30 -21.82
N GLU A 73 -0.60 5.20 -21.15
CA GLU A 73 -1.13 6.45 -21.72
C GLU A 73 -0.85 7.58 -20.74
N ALA A 74 -0.39 8.71 -21.26
CA ALA A 74 -0.16 9.93 -20.49
C ALA A 74 -0.91 11.09 -21.12
N GLY A 75 -1.57 11.90 -20.28
CA GLY A 75 -2.11 13.20 -20.67
C GLY A 75 -1.05 14.30 -20.62
N ASP A 76 -1.51 15.54 -20.59
CA ASP A 76 -0.64 16.68 -20.36
C ASP A 76 -0.17 16.66 -18.88
N GLY A 77 1.10 16.31 -18.63
CA GLY A 77 1.60 16.16 -17.28
C GLY A 77 3.09 15.80 -17.20
N PRO A 78 3.59 15.48 -16.00
CA PRO A 78 5.01 15.23 -15.78
C PRO A 78 5.47 13.84 -16.22
N PHE A 79 4.55 12.94 -16.61
CA PHE A 79 4.86 11.56 -16.98
C PHE A 79 4.78 11.33 -18.49
N SER A 80 5.58 10.37 -18.96
CA SER A 80 5.61 9.91 -20.35
C SER A 80 5.33 8.41 -20.42
N VAL A 81 4.85 7.95 -21.58
CA VAL A 81 4.70 6.50 -21.84
C VAL A 81 6.03 5.79 -21.63
N GLY A 82 6.03 4.71 -20.87
CA GLY A 82 7.19 3.95 -20.48
C GLY A 82 7.79 4.30 -19.13
N ASP A 83 7.36 5.39 -18.48
CA ASP A 83 7.82 5.74 -17.14
C ASP A 83 7.38 4.70 -16.13
N ALA A 84 8.31 4.31 -15.25
CA ALA A 84 8.01 3.45 -14.10
C ALA A 84 7.48 4.31 -12.94
N VAL A 85 6.30 3.96 -12.42
CA VAL A 85 5.58 4.75 -11.43
C VAL A 85 5.03 3.90 -10.29
N ILE A 86 4.78 4.57 -9.16
CA ILE A 86 4.05 4.04 -8.01
C ILE A 86 2.84 4.94 -7.72
N CYS A 87 1.76 4.32 -7.26
CA CYS A 87 0.59 4.98 -6.72
C CYS A 87 0.29 4.38 -5.34
N THR A 88 0.29 5.20 -4.31
CA THR A 88 0.08 4.76 -2.92
C THR A 88 -0.80 5.77 -2.21
N GLY A 89 -1.94 5.31 -1.70
CA GLY A 89 -2.89 6.16 -1.00
C GLY A 89 -3.95 6.82 -1.91
N TYR A 90 -4.33 8.05 -1.59
CA TYR A 90 -5.46 8.76 -2.21
C TYR A 90 -6.76 7.95 -2.13
N ASP A 91 -7.57 7.92 -3.20
CA ASP A 91 -8.80 7.14 -3.28
C ASP A 91 -8.65 5.81 -4.05
N LEU A 92 -7.41 5.45 -4.41
CA LEU A 92 -7.12 4.21 -5.12
C LEU A 92 -7.63 2.99 -4.33
N GLY A 93 -8.35 2.09 -4.98
CA GLY A 93 -8.89 0.88 -4.36
C GLY A 93 -10.00 1.10 -3.34
N MET A 94 -10.43 2.35 -3.13
CA MET A 94 -11.55 2.71 -2.25
C MET A 94 -12.83 3.00 -3.05
N ASN A 95 -12.91 4.12 -3.75
CA ASN A 95 -14.00 4.41 -4.69
C ASN A 95 -13.49 4.52 -6.14
N THR A 96 -12.18 4.57 -6.33
CA THR A 96 -11.48 4.46 -7.60
C THR A 96 -10.96 3.05 -7.79
N SER A 97 -11.10 2.46 -8.98
CA SER A 97 -10.58 1.11 -9.29
C SER A 97 -9.11 0.98 -8.93
N GLY A 98 -8.79 -0.03 -8.11
CA GLY A 98 -7.49 -0.20 -7.47
C GLY A 98 -6.53 -1.16 -8.17
N GLY A 99 -5.39 -1.37 -7.51
CA GLY A 99 -4.24 -2.13 -8.03
C GLY A 99 -4.43 -3.64 -8.18
N TYR A 100 -5.59 -4.20 -7.81
CA TYR A 100 -5.91 -5.62 -8.06
C TYR A 100 -6.50 -5.84 -9.45
N GLY A 101 -6.08 -5.05 -10.42
CA GLY A 101 -6.35 -5.19 -11.85
C GLY A 101 -5.09 -4.95 -12.66
N ASP A 102 -5.05 -5.45 -13.90
CA ASP A 102 -3.88 -5.26 -14.78
C ASP A 102 -3.67 -3.78 -15.14
N TYR A 103 -4.71 -2.94 -15.00
CA TYR A 103 -4.65 -1.51 -15.29
C TYR A 103 -5.37 -0.68 -14.22
N ILE A 104 -4.81 0.49 -13.96
CA ILE A 104 -5.47 1.59 -13.25
C ILE A 104 -5.42 2.85 -14.11
N ARG A 105 -6.44 3.73 -13.97
CA ARG A 105 -6.44 5.08 -14.53
C ARG A 105 -6.63 6.06 -13.39
N VAL A 106 -5.68 7.00 -13.24
CA VAL A 106 -5.59 7.89 -12.10
C VAL A 106 -5.16 9.29 -12.52
N PRO A 107 -5.45 10.33 -11.71
CA PRO A 107 -4.83 11.64 -11.88
C PRO A 107 -3.29 11.55 -11.79
N ALA A 108 -2.58 12.34 -12.58
CA ALA A 108 -1.12 12.37 -12.59
C ALA A 108 -0.53 12.72 -11.21
N GLU A 109 -1.22 13.55 -10.43
CA GLU A 109 -0.81 13.96 -9.08
C GLU A 109 -0.81 12.81 -8.04
N TRP A 110 -1.45 11.68 -8.34
CA TRP A 110 -1.42 10.49 -7.48
C TRP A 110 -0.20 9.62 -7.70
N LEU A 111 0.56 9.90 -8.74
CA LEU A 111 1.71 9.10 -9.14
C LEU A 111 3.01 9.72 -8.63
N ALA A 112 3.93 8.88 -8.23
CA ALA A 112 5.33 9.24 -8.02
C ALA A 112 6.22 8.39 -8.94
N PRO A 113 7.34 8.94 -9.44
CA PRO A 113 8.32 8.13 -10.14
C PRO A 113 8.82 6.99 -9.26
N LEU A 114 8.98 5.80 -9.82
CA LEU A 114 9.63 4.69 -9.10
C LEU A 114 11.10 5.10 -8.85
N PRO A 115 11.57 5.13 -7.59
CA PRO A 115 12.93 5.54 -7.26
C PRO A 115 13.98 4.66 -7.94
N ALA A 116 15.07 5.27 -8.41
CA ALA A 116 16.19 4.52 -9.00
C ALA A 116 16.75 3.50 -7.99
N GLY A 117 16.95 2.27 -8.44
CA GLY A 117 17.44 1.17 -7.60
C GLY A 117 16.37 0.41 -6.82
N LEU A 118 15.10 0.87 -6.82
CA LEU A 118 13.99 0.16 -6.22
C LEU A 118 13.21 -0.57 -7.33
N SER A 119 12.96 -1.87 -7.15
CA SER A 119 12.09 -2.60 -8.08
C SER A 119 10.61 -2.30 -7.79
N ALA A 120 9.74 -2.43 -8.80
CA ALA A 120 8.29 -2.29 -8.60
C ALA A 120 7.76 -3.30 -7.56
N ARG A 121 8.35 -4.50 -7.50
CA ARG A 121 8.02 -5.50 -6.48
C ARG A 121 8.37 -5.00 -5.07
N ASP A 122 9.58 -4.49 -4.88
CA ASP A 122 10.03 -4.07 -3.56
C ASP A 122 9.31 -2.79 -3.11
N ALA A 123 8.96 -1.90 -4.04
CA ALA A 123 8.07 -0.78 -3.77
C ALA A 123 6.73 -1.24 -3.20
N MET A 124 6.17 -2.34 -3.72
CA MET A 124 4.89 -2.90 -3.23
C MET A 124 5.05 -3.78 -1.97
N VAL A 125 6.24 -4.30 -1.69
CA VAL A 125 6.55 -4.88 -0.37
C VAL A 125 6.47 -3.82 0.73
N LEU A 126 6.87 -2.59 0.44
CA LEU A 126 6.72 -1.44 1.34
C LEU A 126 5.27 -0.91 1.33
N GLY A 127 4.78 -0.50 0.17
CA GLY A 127 3.41 0.01 -0.04
C GLY A 127 3.00 1.12 0.94
N THR A 128 1.70 1.25 1.16
CA THR A 128 1.11 2.18 2.14
C THR A 128 1.64 1.93 3.56
N ALA A 129 1.89 0.68 3.94
CA ALA A 129 2.38 0.35 5.28
C ALA A 129 3.79 0.90 5.50
N GLY A 130 4.70 0.72 4.53
CA GLY A 130 6.06 1.23 4.59
C GLY A 130 6.11 2.76 4.56
N LEU A 131 5.33 3.41 3.70
CA LEU A 131 5.21 4.87 3.67
C LEU A 131 4.72 5.41 5.02
N THR A 132 3.68 4.81 5.60
CA THR A 132 3.13 5.22 6.89
C THR A 132 4.16 5.05 8.01
N ALA A 133 4.89 3.93 8.05
CA ALA A 133 5.95 3.70 9.03
C ALA A 133 7.06 4.75 8.90
N ALA A 134 7.52 5.03 7.68
CA ALA A 134 8.56 6.01 7.42
C ALA A 134 8.15 7.41 7.89
N LEU A 135 6.94 7.87 7.54
CA LEU A 135 6.41 9.17 7.98
C LEU A 135 6.27 9.27 9.51
N CYS A 136 5.87 8.18 10.18
CA CYS A 136 5.80 8.16 11.65
C CYS A 136 7.20 8.29 12.28
N VAL A 137 8.18 7.57 11.74
CA VAL A 137 9.56 7.62 12.23
C VAL A 137 10.19 8.99 11.96
N GLU A 138 9.99 9.54 10.76
CA GLU A 138 10.46 10.88 10.40
C GLU A 138 9.89 11.94 11.35
N ALA A 139 8.58 11.90 11.63
CA ALA A 139 7.94 12.81 12.57
C ALA A 139 8.55 12.72 13.99
N LEU A 140 8.95 11.54 14.45
CA LEU A 140 9.64 11.39 15.73
C LEU A 140 11.04 12.02 15.71
N ILE A 141 11.80 11.80 14.63
CA ILE A 141 13.15 12.37 14.45
C ILE A 141 13.07 13.90 14.38
N ASP A 142 12.09 14.46 13.70
CA ASP A 142 11.87 15.90 13.57
C ASP A 142 11.57 16.59 14.92
N THR A 143 11.06 15.84 15.91
CA THR A 143 10.94 16.35 17.29
C THR A 143 12.27 16.43 18.05
N GLY A 144 13.36 15.99 17.41
CA GLY A 144 14.69 15.96 18.02
C GLY A 144 15.01 14.67 18.78
N LEU A 145 14.17 13.61 18.63
CA LEU A 145 14.42 12.32 19.26
C LEU A 145 15.74 11.71 18.76
N GLN A 146 16.61 11.27 19.70
CA GLN A 146 17.89 10.63 19.42
C GLN A 146 17.93 9.23 20.03
N PRO A 147 18.69 8.28 19.46
CA PRO A 147 18.78 6.90 19.95
C PRO A 147 19.19 6.77 21.43
N GLU A 148 20.01 7.69 21.93
CA GLU A 148 20.52 7.67 23.31
C GLU A 148 19.51 8.14 24.36
N GLN A 149 18.38 8.70 23.93
CA GLN A 149 17.38 9.29 24.85
C GLN A 149 16.44 8.24 25.46
N GLY A 150 16.50 7.00 25.00
CA GLY A 150 15.72 5.92 25.57
C GLY A 150 15.12 4.95 24.55
N GLU A 151 14.13 4.22 24.98
CA GLU A 151 13.46 3.19 24.17
C GLU A 151 12.29 3.79 23.39
N VAL A 152 12.05 3.25 22.19
CA VAL A 152 10.89 3.57 21.35
C VAL A 152 9.92 2.40 21.36
N LEU A 153 8.70 2.64 21.85
CA LEU A 153 7.64 1.64 21.85
C LEU A 153 6.91 1.63 20.51
N VAL A 154 6.85 0.45 19.89
CA VAL A 154 6.05 0.21 18.69
C VAL A 154 4.88 -0.70 19.03
N THR A 155 3.66 -0.18 19.01
CA THR A 155 2.43 -0.96 19.20
C THR A 155 1.97 -1.61 17.91
N GLY A 156 1.28 -2.76 18.01
CA GLY A 156 0.86 -3.51 16.82
C GLY A 156 2.05 -3.94 15.96
N ALA A 157 3.17 -4.26 16.59
CA ALA A 157 4.47 -4.53 15.96
C ALA A 157 4.46 -5.66 14.92
N THR A 158 3.49 -6.57 14.97
CA THR A 158 3.31 -7.65 13.98
C THR A 158 2.48 -7.26 12.77
N GLY A 159 1.94 -6.03 12.72
CA GLY A 159 1.21 -5.50 11.57
C GLY A 159 2.14 -4.93 10.50
N GLY A 160 1.62 -4.65 9.30
CA GLY A 160 2.41 -4.10 8.20
C GLY A 160 3.17 -2.83 8.58
N VAL A 161 2.49 -1.84 9.16
CA VAL A 161 3.12 -0.59 9.61
C VAL A 161 4.11 -0.84 10.75
N GLY A 162 3.67 -1.58 11.80
CA GLY A 162 4.48 -1.80 12.98
C GLY A 162 5.78 -2.54 12.70
N SER A 163 5.75 -3.60 11.89
CA SER A 163 6.94 -4.39 11.55
C SER A 163 7.97 -3.58 10.75
N VAL A 164 7.51 -2.75 9.81
CA VAL A 164 8.41 -1.86 9.07
C VAL A 164 8.98 -0.77 9.99
N ALA A 165 8.16 -0.21 10.90
CA ALA A 165 8.63 0.77 11.88
C ALA A 165 9.71 0.19 12.81
N VAL A 166 9.53 -1.06 13.30
CA VAL A 166 10.57 -1.78 14.08
C VAL A 166 11.87 -1.84 13.30
N SER A 167 11.81 -2.27 12.03
CA SER A 167 13.00 -2.39 11.18
C SER A 167 13.67 -1.04 10.92
N ILE A 168 12.92 0.01 10.58
CA ILE A 168 13.48 1.34 10.32
C ILE A 168 14.16 1.88 11.59
N LEU A 169 13.45 1.89 12.72
CA LEU A 169 13.98 2.42 13.98
C LEU A 169 15.24 1.67 14.43
N SER A 170 15.24 0.34 14.34
CA SER A 170 16.41 -0.47 14.67
C SER A 170 17.61 -0.15 13.78
N ASN A 171 17.41 -0.01 12.47
CA ASN A 171 18.47 0.35 11.53
C ASN A 171 19.01 1.78 11.75
N LEU A 172 18.20 2.67 12.33
CA LEU A 172 18.61 4.01 12.74
C LEU A 172 19.30 4.04 14.13
N GLY A 173 19.48 2.88 14.79
CA GLY A 173 20.15 2.74 16.06
C GLY A 173 19.28 2.94 17.29
N PHE A 174 17.95 3.08 17.15
CA PHE A 174 17.05 3.17 18.28
C PHE A 174 16.87 1.82 18.97
N LYS A 175 16.74 1.84 20.30
CA LYS A 175 16.34 0.67 21.08
C LYS A 175 14.83 0.50 21.00
N VAL A 176 14.38 -0.51 20.24
CA VAL A 176 12.94 -0.71 19.96
C VAL A 176 12.34 -1.72 20.92
N VAL A 177 11.22 -1.34 21.56
CA VAL A 177 10.36 -2.24 22.31
C VAL A 177 9.11 -2.54 21.48
N ALA A 178 8.94 -3.80 21.09
CA ALA A 178 7.81 -4.22 20.26
C ALA A 178 6.66 -4.74 21.14
N ALA A 179 5.46 -4.14 21.00
CA ALA A 179 4.29 -4.61 21.71
C ALA A 179 3.42 -5.51 20.83
N THR A 180 3.20 -6.76 21.29
CA THR A 180 2.34 -7.73 20.59
C THR A 180 1.82 -8.81 21.53
N GLY A 181 0.55 -9.22 21.33
CA GLY A 181 -0.01 -10.42 21.99
C GLY A 181 0.31 -11.75 21.29
N LYS A 182 1.08 -11.74 20.17
CA LYS A 182 1.40 -12.93 19.37
C LYS A 182 2.75 -13.48 19.77
N GLN A 183 2.76 -14.52 20.63
CA GLN A 183 3.99 -15.13 21.11
C GLN A 183 4.81 -15.82 20.01
N ASP A 184 4.15 -16.37 19.00
CA ASP A 184 4.77 -17.01 17.83
C ASP A 184 5.52 -16.04 16.91
N ALA A 185 5.30 -14.74 17.07
CA ALA A 185 5.98 -13.70 16.29
C ALA A 185 7.23 -13.11 16.99
N HIS A 186 7.55 -13.53 18.22
CA HIS A 186 8.63 -12.91 18.99
C HIS A 186 9.99 -13.05 18.33
N ASP A 187 10.35 -14.23 17.83
CA ASP A 187 11.64 -14.46 17.18
C ASP A 187 11.77 -13.64 15.90
N TRP A 188 10.71 -13.58 15.09
CA TRP A 188 10.66 -12.74 13.90
C TRP A 188 10.81 -11.25 14.23
N LEU A 189 10.18 -10.74 15.31
CA LEU A 189 10.36 -9.35 15.74
C LEU A 189 11.79 -9.05 16.21
N ARG A 190 12.45 -10.01 16.85
CA ARG A 190 13.87 -9.89 17.20
C ARG A 190 14.76 -9.86 15.96
N ASP A 191 14.46 -10.69 14.96
CA ASP A 191 15.16 -10.69 13.68
C ASP A 191 14.98 -9.35 12.92
N LEU A 192 13.84 -8.67 13.09
CA LEU A 192 13.61 -7.31 12.58
C LEU A 192 14.34 -6.23 13.39
N GLY A 193 14.91 -6.57 14.54
CA GLY A 193 15.71 -5.67 15.35
C GLY A 193 15.03 -5.17 16.63
N ALA A 194 13.89 -5.76 17.06
CA ALA A 194 13.33 -5.44 18.37
C ALA A 194 14.30 -5.86 19.49
N ALA A 195 14.64 -4.89 20.35
CA ALA A 195 15.52 -5.13 21.51
C ALA A 195 14.76 -5.81 22.65
N ASP A 196 13.46 -5.52 22.80
CA ASP A 196 12.57 -6.14 23.78
C ASP A 196 11.16 -6.29 23.24
N ILE A 197 10.36 -7.18 23.84
CA ILE A 197 8.98 -7.51 23.42
C ILE A 197 8.08 -7.59 24.66
N ILE A 198 6.95 -6.91 24.62
CA ILE A 198 5.95 -6.88 25.69
C ILE A 198 4.56 -7.27 25.20
#